data_d651c3bb9dd9c5b218dcf1a2d2153dcf
#
_entry.id   d651c3bb9dd9c5b218dcf1a2d2153dcf
#
_cell.length_a   1.000
_cell.length_b   1.000
_cell.length_c   1.000
_cell.angle_alpha   90.00
_cell.angle_beta   90.00
_cell.angle_gamma   90.00
#
_symmetry.space_group_name_H-M   'P 1'
#
loop_
_entity.id
_entity.type
_entity.pdbx_description
1 polymer ?
#
loop_
_entity_poly.entity_id
_entity_poly.type
_entity_poly.pdbx_seq_one_letter_code
_entity_poly.pdbx_strand_id
1 'polypeptide(L)'
;MAEYRKYSDQQIALANSINLVDYLRANGETLIKSGREFRWQRYTSVTIRDNKWFKHKTQEGGYPLKFLEEFYGYKYPDAMELLLSYANDT
;
A
#
# COMPACT_ATOMS: atom_id res chain seq x y z
N MET A 1 -9.76 26.90 -0.65
CA MET A 1 -9.79 25.71 0.13
C MET A 1 -9.59 24.47 -0.73
N ALA A 2 -8.81 23.57 -0.24
CA ALA A 2 -8.56 22.38 -0.99
C ALA A 2 -9.82 21.56 -1.12
N GLU A 3 -10.04 21.07 -2.31
CA GLU A 3 -11.16 20.19 -2.55
C GLU A 3 -10.80 18.81 -2.07
N TYR A 4 -11.48 18.37 -1.07
CA TYR A 4 -11.37 16.99 -0.68
C TYR A 4 -12.34 16.20 -1.47
N ARG A 5 -11.83 15.31 -2.28
CA ARG A 5 -12.68 14.30 -2.86
C ARG A 5 -13.07 13.34 -1.77
N LYS A 6 -14.34 13.26 -1.48
CA LYS A 6 -14.81 12.37 -0.45
C LYS A 6 -14.99 10.97 -1.02
N TYR A 7 -14.35 10.01 -0.39
CA TYR A 7 -14.49 8.61 -0.79
C TYR A 7 -15.39 7.90 0.20
N SER A 8 -16.20 6.97 -0.31
CA SER A 8 -17.08 6.20 0.53
C SER A 8 -16.28 5.19 1.35
N ASP A 9 -16.89 4.70 2.43
CA ASP A 9 -16.26 3.66 3.23
C ASP A 9 -15.97 2.42 2.41
N GLN A 10 -16.82 2.11 1.45
CA GLN A 10 -16.61 0.98 0.55
C GLN A 10 -15.39 1.19 -0.33
N GLN A 11 -15.21 2.40 -0.82
CA GLN A 11 -14.04 2.71 -1.64
C GLN A 11 -12.76 2.61 -0.84
N ILE A 12 -12.78 3.13 0.37
CA ILE A 12 -11.61 3.06 1.25
C ILE A 12 -11.29 1.59 1.59
N ALA A 13 -12.32 0.81 1.89
CA ALA A 13 -12.13 -0.60 2.18
C ALA A 13 -11.56 -1.34 0.97
N LEU A 14 -12.05 -1.02 -0.22
CA LEU A 14 -11.54 -1.65 -1.44
C LEU A 14 -10.07 -1.32 -1.65
N ALA A 15 -9.71 -0.05 -1.49
CA ALA A 15 -8.33 0.37 -1.65
C ALA A 15 -7.41 -0.36 -0.67
N ASN A 16 -7.87 -0.54 0.56
CA ASN A 16 -7.08 -1.18 1.59
C ASN A 16 -7.13 -2.71 1.54
N SER A 17 -7.97 -3.27 0.69
CA SER A 17 -8.05 -4.73 0.52
C SER A 17 -7.11 -5.24 -0.57
N ILE A 18 -6.48 -4.35 -1.32
CA ILE A 18 -5.58 -4.72 -2.39
C ILE A 18 -4.38 -5.48 -1.83
N ASN A 19 -4.02 -6.58 -2.50
CA ASN A 19 -2.84 -7.33 -2.09
C ASN A 19 -1.61 -6.48 -2.37
N LEU A 20 -0.94 -6.06 -1.30
CA LEU A 20 0.17 -5.12 -1.42
C LEU A 20 1.37 -5.75 -2.11
N VAL A 21 1.57 -7.05 -1.93
CA VAL A 21 2.65 -7.76 -2.61
C VAL A 21 2.46 -7.66 -4.13
N ASP A 22 1.25 -7.95 -4.59
CA ASP A 22 0.95 -7.91 -6.02
C ASP A 22 1.07 -6.50 -6.56
N TYR A 23 0.54 -5.53 -5.82
CA TYR A 23 0.58 -4.14 -6.25
C TYR A 23 2.01 -3.64 -6.41
N LEU A 24 2.87 -3.94 -5.43
CA LEU A 24 4.26 -3.49 -5.49
C LEU A 24 5.03 -4.17 -6.62
N ARG A 25 4.78 -5.46 -6.83
CA ARG A 25 5.42 -6.16 -7.95
C ARG A 25 4.98 -5.59 -9.28
N ALA A 26 3.71 -5.22 -9.39
CA ALA A 26 3.21 -4.60 -10.62
C ALA A 26 3.87 -3.25 -10.87
N ASN A 27 4.34 -2.60 -9.82
CA ASN A 27 5.03 -1.31 -9.94
C ASN A 27 6.55 -1.46 -10.03
N GLY A 28 7.03 -2.68 -10.23
CA GLY A 28 8.45 -2.91 -10.42
C GLY A 28 9.27 -3.06 -9.15
N GLU A 29 8.63 -3.18 -8.00
CA GLU A 29 9.34 -3.36 -6.75
C GLU A 29 9.79 -4.82 -6.60
N THR A 30 10.92 -5.00 -5.96
CA THR A 30 11.43 -6.34 -5.68
C THR A 30 11.13 -6.69 -4.23
N LEU A 31 10.48 -7.83 -4.06
CA LEU A 31 10.13 -8.34 -2.74
C LEU A 31 10.80 -9.68 -2.55
N ILE A 32 11.36 -9.90 -1.38
CA ILE A 32 12.10 -11.11 -1.05
C ILE A 32 11.25 -11.93 -0.09
N LYS A 33 10.93 -13.15 -0.48
CA LYS A 33 10.11 -14.01 0.36
C LYS A 33 10.87 -14.39 1.62
N SER A 34 10.17 -14.28 2.76
CA SER A 34 10.74 -14.58 4.06
C SER A 34 9.64 -15.25 4.89
N GLY A 35 9.56 -16.58 4.82
CA GLY A 35 8.49 -17.30 5.50
C GLY A 35 7.14 -16.96 4.90
N ARG A 36 6.24 -16.49 5.72
CA ARG A 36 4.90 -16.10 5.28
C ARG A 36 4.82 -14.65 4.83
N GLU A 37 5.93 -13.94 4.94
CA GLU A 37 5.96 -12.52 4.63
C GLU A 37 6.92 -12.27 3.49
N PHE A 38 6.88 -11.03 2.99
CA PHE A 38 7.83 -10.58 2.00
C PHE A 38 8.56 -9.39 2.57
N ARG A 39 9.88 -9.35 2.34
CA ARG A 39 10.71 -8.23 2.76
C ARG A 39 10.91 -7.33 1.57
N TRP A 40 10.68 -6.04 1.79
CA TRP A 40 10.85 -5.07 0.70
C TRP A 40 12.34 -4.81 0.51
N GLN A 41 12.83 -5.07 -0.70
CA GLN A 41 14.26 -4.95 -0.95
C GLN A 41 14.77 -3.53 -0.72
N ARG A 42 13.98 -2.54 -1.10
CA ARG A 42 14.36 -1.13 -0.96
C ARG A 42 14.54 -0.74 0.50
N TYR A 43 13.69 -1.26 1.36
CA TYR A 43 13.75 -1.00 2.81
C TYR A 43 13.53 -2.32 3.52
N THR A 44 14.64 -2.98 3.87
CA THR A 44 14.55 -4.34 4.42
C THR A 44 13.93 -4.41 5.81
N SER A 45 13.76 -3.27 6.48
CA SER A 45 13.04 -3.24 7.75
C SER A 45 11.53 -3.29 7.57
N VAL A 46 11.05 -3.25 6.31
CA VAL A 46 9.63 -3.32 6.02
C VAL A 46 9.28 -4.71 5.54
N THR A 47 8.32 -5.35 6.19
CA THR A 47 7.77 -6.63 5.74
C THR A 47 6.34 -6.42 5.31
N ILE A 48 5.91 -7.24 4.35
CA ILE A 48 4.60 -7.13 3.75
C ILE A 48 3.95 -8.50 3.75
N ARG A 49 2.70 -8.54 4.15
CA ARG A 49 1.93 -9.77 4.20
C ARG A 49 0.52 -9.47 3.72
N ASP A 50 0.16 -10.05 2.57
CA ASP A 50 -1.14 -9.80 1.95
C ASP A 50 -1.34 -8.31 1.71
N ASN A 51 -2.29 -7.69 2.40
CA ASN A 51 -2.55 -6.26 2.25
C ASN A 51 -2.03 -5.44 3.44
N LYS A 52 -1.12 -6.02 4.22
CA LYS A 52 -0.59 -5.34 5.40
C LYS A 52 0.90 -5.17 5.27
N TRP A 53 1.41 -4.11 5.89
CA TRP A 53 2.84 -3.89 5.96
C TRP A 53 3.23 -3.54 7.39
N PHE A 54 4.50 -3.77 7.71
CA PHE A 54 5.02 -3.45 9.03
C PHE A 54 6.46 -2.99 8.90
N LYS A 55 6.77 -1.86 9.50
CA LYS A 55 8.11 -1.30 9.51
C LYS A 55 8.71 -1.58 10.89
N HIS A 56 9.61 -2.56 10.95
CA HIS A 56 10.15 -3.01 12.22
C HIS A 56 10.96 -1.95 12.95
N LYS A 57 11.60 -1.08 12.19
CA LYS A 57 12.46 -0.06 12.76
C LYS A 57 11.69 0.92 13.65
N THR A 58 10.49 1.30 13.23
CA THR A 58 9.67 2.24 13.98
C THR A 58 8.45 1.58 14.61
N GLN A 59 8.22 0.31 14.33
CA GLN A 59 7.08 -0.46 14.81
C GLN A 59 5.76 0.14 14.33
N GLU A 60 5.75 0.64 13.13
CA GLU A 60 4.56 1.15 12.48
C GLU A 60 4.08 0.17 11.43
N GLY A 61 2.79 0.20 11.15
CA GLY A 61 2.24 -0.66 10.14
C GLY A 61 0.92 -0.12 9.64
N GLY A 62 0.35 -0.79 8.66
CA GLY A 62 -0.92 -0.35 8.11
C GLY A 62 -1.30 -1.11 6.86
N TYR A 63 -2.12 -0.45 6.05
CA TYR A 63 -2.68 -1.00 4.83
C TYR A 63 -2.16 -0.23 3.61
N PRO A 64 -2.53 -0.63 2.40
CA PRO A 64 -1.95 -0.04 1.19
C PRO A 64 -2.04 1.47 1.10
N LEU A 65 -3.15 2.05 1.53
CA LEU A 65 -3.31 3.50 1.46
C LEU A 65 -2.23 4.22 2.24
N LYS A 66 -2.01 3.80 3.49
CA LYS A 66 -0.97 4.39 4.33
C LYS A 66 0.41 4.11 3.76
N PHE A 67 0.60 2.96 3.13
CA PHE A 67 1.88 2.63 2.51
C PHE A 67 2.26 3.66 1.44
N LEU A 68 1.31 3.98 0.58
CA LEU A 68 1.58 4.95 -0.48
C LEU A 68 1.84 6.34 0.08
N GLU A 69 1.13 6.71 1.13
CA GLU A 69 1.36 8.01 1.77
C GLU A 69 2.73 8.06 2.44
N GLU A 70 3.08 7.00 3.14
CA GLU A 70 4.29 6.96 3.95
C GLU A 70 5.56 6.82 3.11
N PHE A 71 5.55 5.91 2.16
CA PHE A 71 6.78 5.55 1.44
C PHE A 71 6.91 6.21 0.09
N TYR A 72 5.81 6.55 -0.55
CA TYR A 72 5.87 7.22 -1.86
C TYR A 72 5.53 8.70 -1.77
N GLY A 73 5.06 9.15 -0.62
CA GLY A 73 4.78 10.56 -0.45
C GLY A 73 3.53 11.06 -1.16
N TYR A 74 2.66 10.15 -1.58
CA TYR A 74 1.41 10.56 -2.22
C TYR A 74 0.47 11.18 -1.22
N LYS A 75 -0.29 12.15 -1.66
CA LYS A 75 -1.37 12.68 -0.86
C LYS A 75 -2.54 11.71 -0.88
N TYR A 76 -3.41 11.82 0.11
CA TYR A 76 -4.52 10.90 0.27
C TYR A 76 -5.35 10.71 -1.02
N PRO A 77 -5.80 11.78 -1.69
CA PRO A 77 -6.60 11.58 -2.91
C PRO A 77 -5.82 10.86 -4.01
N ASP A 78 -4.55 11.18 -4.16
CA ASP A 78 -3.73 10.55 -5.19
C ASP A 78 -3.53 9.07 -4.90
N ALA A 79 -3.27 8.72 -3.64
CA ALA A 79 -3.11 7.33 -3.26
C ALA A 79 -4.40 6.56 -3.49
N MET A 80 -5.54 7.15 -3.16
CA MET A 80 -6.83 6.52 -3.39
C MET A 80 -7.07 6.26 -4.87
N GLU A 81 -6.77 7.25 -5.72
CA GLU A 81 -6.96 7.09 -7.15
C GLU A 81 -6.11 5.96 -7.72
N LEU A 82 -4.87 5.87 -7.29
CA LEU A 82 -3.98 4.82 -7.77
C LEU A 82 -4.47 3.44 -7.35
N LEU A 83 -4.87 3.31 -6.10
CA LEU A 83 -5.32 2.01 -5.59
C LEU A 83 -6.64 1.59 -6.22
N LEU A 84 -7.58 2.52 -6.36
CA LEU A 84 -8.86 2.20 -6.97
C LEU A 84 -8.70 1.86 -8.44
N SER A 85 -7.81 2.56 -9.13
CA SER A 85 -7.54 2.27 -10.53
C SER A 85 -6.96 0.87 -10.67
N TYR A 86 -6.04 0.50 -9.80
CA TYR A 86 -5.46 -0.83 -9.82
C TYR A 86 -6.53 -1.90 -9.56
N ALA A 87 -7.39 -1.66 -8.58
CA ALA A 87 -8.43 -2.62 -8.23
C ALA A 87 -9.42 -2.82 -9.39
N ASN A 88 -9.70 -1.76 -10.12
CA ASN A 88 -10.66 -1.83 -11.22
C ASN A 88 -10.07 -2.45 -12.49
N ASP A 89 -8.75 -2.49 -12.58
CA ASP A 89 -8.07 -3.05 -13.75
C ASP A 89 -7.80 -4.55 -13.64
N THR A 90 -8.02 -5.14 -12.51
CA THR A 90 -7.74 -6.58 -12.31
C THR A 90 -8.97 -7.45 -12.38
#